data_f17f1180072f533b78e032a330244f3f
#
_entry.id   f17f1180072f533b78e032a330244f3f
#
_cell.length_a   1.000
_cell.length_b   1.000
_cell.length_c   1.000
_cell.angle_alpha   90.00
_cell.angle_beta   90.00
_cell.angle_gamma   90.00
#
_symmetry.space_group_name_H-M   'P 1'
#
loop_
_entity.id
_entity.type
_entity.pdbx_description
1 polymer ?
#
loop_
_entity_poly.entity_id
_entity_poly.type
_entity_poly.pdbx_seq_one_letter_code
_entity_poly.pdbx_strand_id
1 'polypeptide(L)'
;MAFAIAGTLAFLAVSSPALANSSAAEYFRNRANSTNVPELLSNSDKDWYKTLFAAIDSEDWPTVQQMFADRPDGPLHHFARAEYYLDPKSPKVDLDQIQAWLANGVDLPQADQIIQLGLKRGLENPPDLPSQQMLVSQSYAPKRTLPRSVDDGTMPDSIANAIKQKIVADDPDGARVLLDGIDANLSPEARAEWRQRVAWSYYIENQDAQALAMAQTVPVNGAGAWVAEGYWAAGLAAWRLNEFGQAADSFRNASLSSQNPELTAAAYYWASRALIRSRQPEKAAEQLRGAAQLDETLYGMLAREQLGERLPREDRGPDFDLTDWKRLREVPNVRTAVALSEIGRDDDADTVLRYEAKIGDPSEYDSLSRLARELGLPSTQLWMAHNVPIGAKAERALRFPAPRWKPVNGWQVDPALAYAHALQESNFRTSAVSPAQARGLMQITPITVREHAPRLNMSASYVNLSDPGTNLAFGQENLEMLRDAPATGGLLPKIMAAYNAGLTPVTRWNTQVNDEGDPLLYMESIPYWETRSYVAIVMRNYWMYERQAGGASDSRKALAQGMWPTFPELSGTGAVRLSVNDAPVSVRP
;
A
#
# COMPACT_ATOMS: atom_id res chain seq x y z
N MET A 1 -78.96 24.25 -8.23
CA MET A 1 -78.19 23.68 -7.11
C MET A 1 -77.40 22.53 -7.66
N ALA A 2 -76.09 22.73 -7.89
CA ALA A 2 -75.18 21.71 -8.31
C ALA A 2 -74.00 21.77 -7.35
N PHE A 3 -73.84 20.73 -6.57
CA PHE A 3 -72.67 20.55 -5.64
C PHE A 3 -71.49 19.96 -6.41
N ALA A 4 -70.37 20.67 -6.45
CA ALA A 4 -69.09 20.17 -6.90
C ALA A 4 -68.34 19.58 -5.73
N ILE A 5 -68.03 18.28 -5.78
CA ILE A 5 -67.14 17.60 -4.83
C ILE A 5 -65.72 17.68 -5.37
N ALA A 6 -64.88 18.46 -4.73
CA ALA A 6 -63.42 18.48 -4.97
C ALA A 6 -62.77 17.35 -4.20
N GLY A 7 -62.34 16.32 -4.91
CA GLY A 7 -61.55 15.23 -4.32
C GLY A 7 -60.06 15.63 -4.25
N THR A 8 -59.53 15.78 -3.04
CA THR A 8 -58.11 16.01 -2.80
C THR A 8 -57.37 14.65 -2.85
N LEU A 9 -56.59 14.42 -3.92
CA LEU A 9 -55.66 13.30 -3.99
C LEU A 9 -54.40 13.62 -3.14
N ALA A 10 -54.30 13.00 -1.98
CA ALA A 10 -53.10 13.01 -1.20
C ALA A 10 -52.10 12.03 -1.81
N PHE A 11 -51.03 12.55 -2.43
CA PHE A 11 -49.87 11.77 -2.80
C PHE A 11 -49.10 11.39 -1.52
N LEU A 12 -49.25 10.17 -1.08
CA LEU A 12 -48.33 9.56 -0.13
C LEU A 12 -46.98 9.32 -0.85
N ALA A 13 -46.03 10.22 -0.64
CA ALA A 13 -44.66 9.97 -0.99
C ALA A 13 -44.15 8.82 -0.10
N VAL A 14 -44.09 7.63 -0.65
CA VAL A 14 -43.36 6.51 -0.04
C VAL A 14 -41.89 6.89 -0.16
N SER A 15 -41.32 7.44 0.91
CA SER A 15 -39.87 7.54 1.07
C SER A 15 -39.32 6.13 1.06
N SER A 16 -38.70 5.71 -0.06
CA SER A 16 -37.86 4.54 -0.08
C SER A 16 -36.83 4.72 1.04
N PRO A 17 -36.62 3.73 1.93
CA PRO A 17 -35.53 3.82 2.89
C PRO A 17 -34.26 3.99 2.06
N ALA A 18 -33.56 5.10 2.24
CA ALA A 18 -32.20 5.23 1.78
C ALA A 18 -31.45 4.03 2.38
N LEU A 19 -31.03 3.11 1.54
CA LEU A 19 -30.08 2.10 1.94
C LEU A 19 -28.89 2.89 2.49
N ALA A 20 -28.77 2.95 3.80
CA ALA A 20 -27.60 3.50 4.46
C ALA A 20 -26.42 2.73 3.88
N ASN A 21 -25.58 3.39 3.10
CA ASN A 21 -24.31 2.83 2.67
C ASN A 21 -23.59 2.48 3.95
N SER A 22 -23.43 1.18 4.24
CA SER A 22 -22.57 0.73 5.32
C SER A 22 -21.21 1.36 5.06
N SER A 23 -20.69 2.10 6.01
CA SER A 23 -19.37 2.73 5.87
C SER A 23 -18.33 1.64 5.62
N ALA A 24 -17.23 1.96 4.96
CA ALA A 24 -16.12 1.03 4.79
C ALA A 24 -15.67 0.48 6.16
N ALA A 25 -15.72 1.32 7.20
CA ALA A 25 -15.44 0.95 8.58
C ALA A 25 -16.33 -0.19 9.10
N GLU A 26 -17.63 -0.18 8.79
CA GLU A 26 -18.54 -1.24 9.21
C GLU A 26 -18.24 -2.56 8.51
N TYR A 27 -17.95 -2.54 7.21
CA TYR A 27 -17.54 -3.71 6.44
C TYR A 27 -16.32 -4.40 7.07
N PHE A 28 -15.24 -3.64 7.32
CA PHE A 28 -14.01 -4.21 7.87
C PHE A 28 -14.17 -4.67 9.32
N ARG A 29 -14.98 -3.97 10.13
CA ARG A 29 -15.32 -4.41 11.50
C ARG A 29 -16.09 -5.72 11.50
N ASN A 30 -17.07 -5.88 10.62
CA ASN A 30 -17.87 -7.09 10.53
C ASN A 30 -17.02 -8.26 10.03
N ARG A 31 -16.16 -8.03 9.02
CA ARG A 31 -15.23 -9.03 8.50
C ARG A 31 -14.25 -9.54 9.56
N ALA A 32 -13.79 -8.68 10.46
CA ALA A 32 -12.90 -9.07 11.55
C ALA A 32 -13.54 -10.02 12.59
N ASN A 33 -14.85 -10.21 12.54
CA ASN A 33 -15.60 -11.02 13.51
C ASN A 33 -16.15 -12.35 12.94
N SER A 34 -15.98 -12.64 11.64
CA SER A 34 -16.54 -13.82 10.98
C SER A 34 -15.49 -14.60 10.21
N THR A 35 -15.61 -15.92 10.18
CA THR A 35 -14.81 -16.81 9.32
C THR A 35 -15.68 -17.87 8.68
N ASN A 36 -15.37 -18.20 7.42
CA ASN A 36 -15.98 -19.30 6.68
C ASN A 36 -15.11 -20.57 6.74
N VAL A 37 -13.98 -20.54 7.44
CA VAL A 37 -13.14 -21.72 7.67
C VAL A 37 -13.63 -22.44 8.92
N PRO A 38 -14.03 -23.72 8.81
CA PRO A 38 -14.40 -24.50 9.98
C PRO A 38 -13.22 -24.70 10.94
N GLU A 39 -13.50 -24.70 12.24
CA GLU A 39 -12.49 -25.01 13.24
C GLU A 39 -12.03 -26.47 13.12
N LEU A 40 -10.70 -26.68 13.16
CA LEU A 40 -10.06 -27.98 13.12
C LEU A 40 -9.65 -28.51 14.50
N LEU A 41 -9.35 -27.57 15.42
CA LEU A 41 -8.89 -27.91 16.77
C LEU A 41 -10.00 -27.67 17.79
N SER A 42 -10.18 -28.61 18.69
CA SER A 42 -10.96 -28.36 19.89
C SER A 42 -10.28 -27.35 20.81
N ASN A 43 -11.00 -26.71 21.73
CA ASN A 43 -10.39 -25.81 22.71
C ASN A 43 -9.27 -26.48 23.50
N SER A 44 -9.46 -27.77 23.89
CA SER A 44 -8.42 -28.54 24.57
C SER A 44 -7.17 -28.74 23.71
N ASP A 45 -7.35 -28.95 22.39
CA ASP A 45 -6.23 -29.08 21.46
C ASP A 45 -5.50 -27.76 21.30
N LYS A 46 -6.24 -26.65 21.17
CA LYS A 46 -5.64 -25.30 21.08
C LYS A 46 -4.77 -24.98 22.29
N ASP A 47 -5.27 -25.24 23.49
CA ASP A 47 -4.53 -24.98 24.72
C ASP A 47 -3.30 -25.90 24.84
N TRP A 48 -3.43 -27.17 24.47
CA TRP A 48 -2.34 -28.12 24.50
C TRP A 48 -1.23 -27.75 23.51
N TYR A 49 -1.56 -27.41 22.25
CA TYR A 49 -0.58 -27.00 21.26
C TYR A 49 0.07 -25.65 21.62
N LYS A 50 -0.66 -24.71 22.17
CA LYS A 50 -0.07 -23.45 22.68
C LYS A 50 0.98 -23.72 23.75
N THR A 51 0.69 -24.67 24.66
CA THR A 51 1.64 -25.07 25.70
C THR A 51 2.87 -25.77 25.10
N LEU A 52 2.67 -26.67 24.15
CA LEU A 52 3.75 -27.38 23.46
C LEU A 52 4.69 -26.41 22.74
N PHE A 53 4.14 -25.50 21.93
CA PHE A 53 4.97 -24.54 21.22
C PHE A 53 5.65 -23.54 22.16
N ALA A 54 5.01 -23.12 23.25
CA ALA A 54 5.65 -22.30 24.28
C ALA A 54 6.83 -23.03 24.95
N ALA A 55 6.73 -24.35 25.17
CA ALA A 55 7.84 -25.16 25.68
C ALA A 55 8.97 -25.29 24.65
N ILE A 56 8.65 -25.44 23.35
CA ILE A 56 9.66 -25.44 22.26
C ILE A 56 10.36 -24.07 22.20
N ASP A 57 9.61 -22.97 22.16
CA ASP A 57 10.12 -21.61 22.07
C ASP A 57 11.01 -21.21 23.29
N SER A 58 10.73 -21.82 24.46
CA SER A 58 11.54 -21.64 25.68
C SER A 58 12.65 -22.67 25.87
N GLU A 59 12.84 -23.61 24.92
CA GLU A 59 13.84 -24.68 24.97
C GLU A 59 13.63 -25.63 26.17
N ASP A 60 12.41 -25.78 26.69
CA ASP A 60 12.07 -26.73 27.77
C ASP A 60 11.87 -28.13 27.19
N TRP A 61 12.98 -28.74 26.78
CA TRP A 61 13.01 -30.05 26.13
C TRP A 61 12.42 -31.19 26.94
N PRO A 62 12.61 -31.28 28.27
CA PRO A 62 11.94 -32.31 29.08
C PRO A 62 10.41 -32.21 28.96
N THR A 63 9.84 -31.03 29.06
CA THR A 63 8.40 -30.81 28.88
C THR A 63 7.94 -31.17 27.47
N VAL A 64 8.69 -30.77 26.42
CA VAL A 64 8.40 -31.12 25.02
C VAL A 64 8.35 -32.63 24.82
N GLN A 65 9.36 -33.38 25.32
CA GLN A 65 9.41 -34.84 25.20
C GLN A 65 8.24 -35.52 25.94
N GLN A 66 7.95 -35.04 27.16
CA GLN A 66 6.83 -35.56 27.94
C GLN A 66 5.49 -35.36 27.21
N MET A 67 5.26 -34.14 26.67
CA MET A 67 4.04 -33.82 25.95
C MET A 67 3.86 -34.70 24.69
N PHE A 68 4.94 -34.95 23.94
CA PHE A 68 4.86 -35.86 22.79
C PHE A 68 4.57 -37.34 23.20
N ALA A 69 4.99 -37.76 24.40
CA ALA A 69 4.75 -39.10 24.91
C ALA A 69 3.33 -39.27 25.47
N ASP A 70 2.75 -38.23 26.05
CA ASP A 70 1.46 -38.28 26.74
C ASP A 70 0.27 -38.29 25.81
N ARG A 71 0.46 -38.06 24.51
CA ARG A 71 -0.66 -37.91 23.59
C ARG A 71 -0.38 -38.50 22.20
N PRO A 72 -1.42 -39.18 21.57
CA PRO A 72 -1.33 -39.59 20.17
C PRO A 72 -1.15 -38.41 19.21
N ASP A 73 -0.55 -38.67 18.06
CA ASP A 73 -0.31 -37.67 17.04
C ASP A 73 -1.60 -36.99 16.57
N GLY A 74 -1.59 -35.69 16.55
CA GLY A 74 -2.67 -34.80 16.07
C GLY A 74 -2.20 -33.84 14.96
N PRO A 75 -3.05 -32.91 14.55
CA PRO A 75 -2.83 -32.10 13.33
C PRO A 75 -1.50 -31.33 13.26
N LEU A 76 -0.91 -30.90 14.39
CA LEU A 76 0.31 -30.11 14.41
C LEU A 76 1.55 -30.88 14.94
N HIS A 77 1.43 -32.18 15.27
CA HIS A 77 2.57 -32.93 15.84
C HIS A 77 3.75 -33.00 14.88
N HIS A 78 3.52 -33.24 13.59
CA HIS A 78 4.61 -33.29 12.60
C HIS A 78 5.33 -31.95 12.48
N PHE A 79 4.57 -30.86 12.45
CA PHE A 79 5.13 -29.51 12.41
C PHE A 79 5.93 -29.20 13.69
N ALA A 80 5.37 -29.43 14.86
CA ALA A 80 6.05 -29.23 16.15
C ALA A 80 7.30 -30.10 16.32
N ARG A 81 7.26 -31.37 15.86
CA ARG A 81 8.47 -32.22 15.85
C ARG A 81 9.56 -31.70 14.93
N ALA A 82 9.22 -31.11 13.78
CA ALA A 82 10.20 -30.51 12.91
C ALA A 82 10.92 -29.33 13.59
N GLU A 83 10.20 -28.45 14.27
CA GLU A 83 10.80 -27.36 15.05
C GLU A 83 11.72 -27.91 16.15
N TYR A 84 11.24 -28.88 16.93
CA TYR A 84 12.04 -29.55 17.95
C TYR A 84 13.30 -30.21 17.37
N TYR A 85 13.21 -30.93 16.24
CA TYR A 85 14.35 -31.63 15.63
C TYR A 85 15.40 -30.69 15.02
N LEU A 86 14.97 -29.55 14.54
CA LEU A 86 15.82 -28.58 13.84
C LEU A 86 16.44 -27.53 14.77
N ASP A 87 15.96 -27.43 16.01
CA ASP A 87 16.55 -26.49 16.96
C ASP A 87 18.00 -26.93 17.33
N PRO A 88 18.98 -26.02 17.22
CA PRO A 88 20.41 -26.37 17.50
C PRO A 88 20.66 -26.81 18.92
N LYS A 89 19.82 -26.45 19.88
CA LYS A 89 19.97 -26.77 21.31
C LYS A 89 19.13 -27.97 21.74
N SER A 90 18.30 -28.50 20.84
CA SER A 90 17.49 -29.67 21.15
C SER A 90 18.35 -30.91 21.41
N PRO A 91 17.87 -31.87 22.20
CA PRO A 91 18.50 -33.19 22.34
C PRO A 91 18.74 -33.85 20.98
N LYS A 92 19.81 -34.60 20.90
CA LYS A 92 20.19 -35.28 19.65
C LYS A 92 19.09 -36.23 19.18
N VAL A 93 18.60 -36.00 17.98
CA VAL A 93 17.57 -36.82 17.31
C VAL A 93 18.23 -37.99 16.61
N ASP A 94 17.66 -39.19 16.79
CA ASP A 94 18.17 -40.44 16.19
C ASP A 94 17.66 -40.63 14.76
N LEU A 95 18.33 -41.50 13.99
CA LEU A 95 17.99 -41.77 12.61
C LEU A 95 16.57 -42.34 12.47
N ASP A 96 16.15 -43.24 13.39
CA ASP A 96 14.81 -43.83 13.38
C ASP A 96 13.70 -42.78 13.55
N GLN A 97 13.94 -41.76 14.40
CA GLN A 97 13.00 -40.65 14.59
C GLN A 97 12.88 -39.80 13.33
N ILE A 98 14.02 -39.55 12.67
CA ILE A 98 14.05 -38.81 11.40
C ILE A 98 13.32 -39.57 10.30
N GLN A 99 13.57 -40.87 10.17
CA GLN A 99 12.88 -41.73 9.19
C GLN A 99 11.39 -41.80 9.43
N ALA A 100 10.97 -41.92 10.71
CA ALA A 100 9.56 -41.92 11.09
C ALA A 100 8.89 -40.58 10.75
N TRP A 101 9.57 -39.48 10.95
CA TRP A 101 9.08 -38.15 10.57
C TRP A 101 8.94 -38.02 9.05
N LEU A 102 9.97 -38.42 8.30
CA LEU A 102 9.99 -38.33 6.83
C LEU A 102 8.93 -39.19 6.16
N ALA A 103 8.47 -40.24 6.81
CA ALA A 103 7.41 -41.11 6.27
C ALA A 103 6.09 -40.35 6.00
N ASN A 104 5.81 -39.26 6.73
CA ASN A 104 4.56 -38.50 6.61
C ASN A 104 4.78 -36.97 6.58
N GLY A 105 6.02 -36.47 6.63
CA GLY A 105 6.35 -35.06 6.74
C GLY A 105 6.99 -34.45 5.48
N VAL A 106 7.12 -35.18 4.39
CA VAL A 106 7.82 -34.74 3.17
C VAL A 106 7.15 -33.54 2.50
N ASP A 107 5.84 -33.35 2.72
CA ASP A 107 5.08 -32.22 2.18
C ASP A 107 5.22 -30.94 3.02
N LEU A 108 5.86 -30.99 4.17
CA LEU A 108 6.07 -29.82 5.02
C LEU A 108 7.30 -29.00 4.56
N PRO A 109 7.30 -27.68 4.75
CA PRO A 109 8.42 -26.81 4.33
C PRO A 109 9.76 -27.16 5.00
N GLN A 110 9.75 -27.85 6.14
CA GLN A 110 10.95 -28.27 6.88
C GLN A 110 11.59 -29.56 6.31
N ALA A 111 10.95 -30.25 5.37
CA ALA A 111 11.36 -31.57 4.90
C ALA A 111 12.81 -31.62 4.37
N ASP A 112 13.23 -30.63 3.59
CA ASP A 112 14.60 -30.55 3.10
C ASP A 112 15.62 -30.47 4.26
N GLN A 113 15.35 -29.64 5.27
CA GLN A 113 16.22 -29.49 6.44
C GLN A 113 16.30 -30.77 7.26
N ILE A 114 15.18 -31.48 7.42
CA ILE A 114 15.14 -32.79 8.10
C ILE A 114 15.92 -33.84 7.30
N ILE A 115 15.82 -33.85 5.96
CA ILE A 115 16.65 -34.72 5.11
C ILE A 115 18.12 -34.42 5.30
N GLN A 116 18.53 -33.15 5.31
CA GLN A 116 19.94 -32.76 5.55
C GLN A 116 20.43 -33.19 6.95
N LEU A 117 19.56 -33.10 7.95
CA LEU A 117 19.86 -33.64 9.29
C LEU A 117 20.01 -35.17 9.24
N GLY A 118 19.13 -35.87 8.54
CA GLY A 118 19.13 -37.32 8.33
C GLY A 118 20.42 -37.81 7.65
N LEU A 119 20.88 -37.13 6.60
CA LEU A 119 22.14 -37.45 5.92
C LEU A 119 23.33 -37.35 6.87
N LYS A 120 23.35 -36.36 7.75
CA LYS A 120 24.40 -36.25 8.82
C LYS A 120 24.27 -37.36 9.87
N ARG A 121 23.14 -38.05 9.97
CA ARG A 121 22.88 -39.15 10.89
C ARG A 121 22.99 -40.52 10.24
N GLY A 122 23.32 -40.59 8.93
CA GLY A 122 23.48 -41.84 8.20
C GLY A 122 22.27 -42.28 7.37
N LEU A 123 21.36 -41.36 7.03
CA LEU A 123 20.28 -41.63 6.07
C LEU A 123 20.89 -41.92 4.70
N GLU A 124 20.74 -43.15 4.19
CA GLU A 124 21.31 -43.57 2.92
C GLU A 124 20.40 -43.28 1.72
N ASN A 125 19.07 -43.39 1.91
CA ASN A 125 18.07 -43.22 0.86
C ASN A 125 17.05 -42.16 1.28
N PRO A 126 17.32 -40.86 1.03
CA PRO A 126 16.38 -39.81 1.33
C PRO A 126 15.15 -39.94 0.40
N PRO A 127 13.93 -39.65 0.90
CA PRO A 127 12.74 -39.62 0.06
C PRO A 127 12.82 -38.43 -0.92
N ASP A 128 12.13 -38.57 -2.06
CA ASP A 128 11.93 -37.46 -3.00
C ASP A 128 11.01 -36.40 -2.37
N LEU A 129 11.36 -35.14 -2.54
CA LEU A 129 10.52 -34.02 -2.17
C LEU A 129 9.49 -33.69 -3.26
N PRO A 130 8.34 -33.11 -2.90
CA PRO A 130 7.36 -32.65 -3.88
C PRO A 130 7.98 -31.70 -4.91
N SER A 131 7.60 -31.89 -6.18
CA SER A 131 8.02 -31.01 -7.26
C SER A 131 7.45 -29.61 -7.09
N GLN A 132 8.29 -28.59 -7.15
CA GLN A 132 7.80 -27.23 -7.08
C GLN A 132 7.37 -26.73 -8.47
N GLN A 133 6.16 -26.18 -8.54
CA GLN A 133 5.68 -25.49 -9.74
C GLN A 133 6.39 -24.14 -9.97
N MET A 134 6.52 -23.75 -11.22
CA MET A 134 7.07 -22.45 -11.54
C MET A 134 6.01 -21.37 -11.34
N LEU A 135 6.30 -20.41 -10.48
CA LEU A 135 5.50 -19.22 -10.27
C LEU A 135 6.07 -18.03 -11.04
N VAL A 136 5.19 -17.25 -11.65
CA VAL A 136 5.53 -16.07 -12.44
C VAL A 136 5.20 -14.82 -11.64
N SER A 137 6.17 -13.91 -11.57
CA SER A 137 5.95 -12.63 -10.88
C SER A 137 4.95 -11.75 -11.65
N GLN A 138 3.94 -11.27 -10.95
CA GLN A 138 2.97 -10.29 -11.43
C GLN A 138 3.38 -8.88 -11.03
N SER A 139 3.06 -7.92 -11.92
CA SER A 139 3.35 -6.51 -11.64
C SER A 139 2.61 -6.01 -10.40
N TYR A 140 3.30 -5.20 -9.60
CA TYR A 140 2.67 -4.43 -8.53
C TYR A 140 1.74 -3.34 -9.12
N ALA A 141 0.85 -2.82 -8.28
CA ALA A 141 0.07 -1.64 -8.66
C ALA A 141 1.02 -0.51 -9.11
N PRO A 142 0.67 0.24 -10.16
CA PRO A 142 1.53 1.31 -10.67
C PRO A 142 1.92 2.30 -9.57
N LYS A 143 3.13 2.81 -9.65
CA LYS A 143 3.59 3.90 -8.77
C LYS A 143 4.43 4.89 -9.56
N ARG A 144 4.37 6.16 -9.16
CA ARG A 144 5.21 7.19 -9.74
C ARG A 144 6.66 6.94 -9.33
N THR A 145 7.52 6.73 -10.31
CA THR A 145 8.96 6.58 -10.12
C THR A 145 9.70 7.51 -11.05
N LEU A 146 10.73 8.17 -10.57
CA LEU A 146 11.64 8.90 -11.45
C LEU A 146 12.40 7.92 -12.34
N PRO A 147 12.74 8.33 -13.57
CA PRO A 147 13.66 7.57 -14.41
C PRO A 147 14.99 7.34 -13.68
N ARG A 148 15.68 6.29 -14.06
CA ARG A 148 17.05 6.06 -13.57
C ARG A 148 17.95 7.21 -14.00
N SER A 149 18.88 7.58 -13.12
CA SER A 149 19.92 8.54 -13.47
C SER A 149 20.78 7.98 -14.61
N VAL A 150 21.15 8.84 -15.54
CA VAL A 150 21.99 8.48 -16.68
C VAL A 150 23.45 8.42 -16.21
N ASP A 151 24.05 7.25 -16.39
CA ASP A 151 25.44 6.98 -16.04
C ASP A 151 26.20 6.50 -17.30
N ASP A 152 26.48 7.43 -18.19
CA ASP A 152 27.15 7.20 -19.48
C ASP A 152 28.52 7.86 -19.57
N GLY A 153 28.98 8.44 -18.46
CA GLY A 153 30.27 9.11 -18.36
C GLY A 153 30.32 10.51 -18.95
N THR A 154 29.23 11.03 -19.53
CA THR A 154 29.22 12.39 -20.10
C THR A 154 29.02 13.49 -19.06
N MET A 155 28.38 13.18 -17.92
CA MET A 155 28.27 14.07 -16.75
C MET A 155 29.37 13.76 -15.73
N PRO A 156 30.36 14.62 -15.51
CA PRO A 156 31.38 14.41 -14.50
C PRO A 156 30.78 14.42 -13.07
N ASP A 157 31.18 13.47 -12.23
CA ASP A 157 30.69 13.34 -10.85
C ASP A 157 30.86 14.62 -10.04
N SER A 158 31.96 15.35 -10.22
CA SER A 158 32.20 16.61 -9.53
C SER A 158 31.16 17.68 -9.85
N ILE A 159 30.78 17.79 -11.11
CA ILE A 159 29.74 18.73 -11.56
C ILE A 159 28.35 18.26 -11.12
N ALA A 160 28.06 16.96 -11.29
CA ALA A 160 26.81 16.35 -10.82
C ALA A 160 26.58 16.62 -9.32
N ASN A 161 27.60 16.41 -8.50
CA ASN A 161 27.52 16.66 -7.06
C ASN A 161 27.39 18.17 -6.75
N ALA A 162 28.10 19.05 -7.47
CA ALA A 162 27.98 20.48 -7.29
C ALA A 162 26.56 20.98 -7.65
N ILE A 163 25.96 20.51 -8.75
CA ILE A 163 24.56 20.83 -9.11
C ILE A 163 23.60 20.33 -8.03
N LYS A 164 23.75 19.09 -7.54
CA LYS A 164 22.91 18.54 -6.47
C LYS A 164 23.02 19.38 -5.18
N GLN A 165 24.23 19.82 -4.81
CA GLN A 165 24.41 20.69 -3.64
C GLN A 165 23.71 22.04 -3.81
N LYS A 166 23.73 22.63 -5.01
CA LYS A 166 23.00 23.86 -5.32
C LYS A 166 21.49 23.65 -5.20
N ILE A 167 20.95 22.55 -5.75
CA ILE A 167 19.53 22.20 -5.62
C ILE A 167 19.12 22.03 -4.14
N VAL A 168 19.94 21.36 -3.34
CA VAL A 168 19.67 21.17 -1.89
C VAL A 168 19.77 22.48 -1.10
N ALA A 169 20.56 23.44 -1.61
CA ALA A 169 20.71 24.78 -1.02
C ALA A 169 19.67 25.80 -1.54
N ASP A 170 18.62 25.33 -2.23
CA ASP A 170 17.56 26.16 -2.82
C ASP A 170 18.11 27.25 -3.79
N ASP A 171 19.21 26.92 -4.52
CA ASP A 171 19.90 27.79 -5.46
C ASP A 171 19.82 27.25 -6.91
N PRO A 172 18.63 27.34 -7.56
CA PRO A 172 18.46 26.89 -8.94
C PRO A 172 19.28 27.68 -9.97
N ASP A 173 19.54 28.95 -9.72
CA ASP A 173 20.39 29.76 -10.60
C ASP A 173 21.84 29.30 -10.58
N GLY A 174 22.38 29.00 -9.41
CA GLY A 174 23.71 28.40 -9.28
C GLY A 174 23.78 27.00 -9.90
N ALA A 175 22.72 26.19 -9.78
CA ALA A 175 22.63 24.89 -10.45
C ALA A 175 22.62 25.04 -11.98
N ARG A 176 21.90 26.03 -12.53
CA ARG A 176 21.84 26.33 -13.95
C ARG A 176 23.20 26.77 -14.50
N VAL A 177 23.88 27.68 -13.85
CA VAL A 177 25.21 28.15 -14.28
C VAL A 177 26.20 26.99 -14.42
N LEU A 178 26.18 26.05 -13.46
CA LEU A 178 27.02 24.85 -13.52
C LEU A 178 26.63 23.93 -14.68
N LEU A 179 25.34 23.77 -14.93
CA LEU A 179 24.84 22.96 -16.05
C LEU A 179 25.18 23.59 -17.40
N ASP A 180 24.99 24.91 -17.57
CA ASP A 180 25.28 25.64 -18.82
C ASP A 180 26.75 25.46 -19.23
N GLY A 181 27.67 25.34 -18.26
CA GLY A 181 29.09 25.10 -18.50
C GLY A 181 29.45 23.75 -19.09
N ILE A 182 28.55 22.75 -19.00
CA ILE A 182 28.82 21.35 -19.46
C ILE A 182 27.77 20.84 -20.47
N ASP A 183 26.62 21.49 -20.57
CA ASP A 183 25.43 21.01 -21.31
C ASP A 183 25.73 20.58 -22.75
N ALA A 184 26.59 21.30 -23.45
CA ALA A 184 26.97 20.98 -24.82
C ALA A 184 27.70 19.63 -24.97
N ASN A 185 28.34 19.17 -23.90
CA ASN A 185 29.14 17.93 -23.87
C ASN A 185 28.34 16.72 -23.38
N LEU A 186 27.12 16.94 -22.88
CA LEU A 186 26.28 15.86 -22.38
C LEU A 186 25.67 15.04 -23.52
N SER A 187 25.50 13.75 -23.30
CA SER A 187 24.64 12.92 -24.15
C SER A 187 23.21 13.46 -24.17
N PRO A 188 22.39 13.11 -25.17
CA PRO A 188 21.00 13.53 -25.20
C PRO A 188 20.22 13.11 -23.95
N GLU A 189 20.49 11.92 -23.42
CA GLU A 189 19.83 11.36 -22.24
C GLU A 189 20.26 12.10 -20.95
N ALA A 190 21.56 12.30 -20.76
CA ALA A 190 22.08 13.04 -19.60
C ALA A 190 21.63 14.51 -19.65
N ARG A 191 21.62 15.13 -20.84
CA ARG A 191 21.11 16.48 -21.04
C ARG A 191 19.65 16.60 -20.60
N ALA A 192 18.79 15.67 -21.01
CA ALA A 192 17.39 15.65 -20.59
C ALA A 192 17.25 15.54 -19.06
N GLU A 193 18.00 14.63 -18.43
CA GLU A 193 17.99 14.49 -16.97
C GLU A 193 18.37 15.77 -16.26
N TRP A 194 19.54 16.34 -16.57
CA TRP A 194 20.08 17.46 -15.79
C TRP A 194 19.32 18.75 -16.04
N ARG A 195 18.83 18.99 -17.25
CA ARG A 195 17.91 20.10 -17.52
C ARG A 195 16.60 19.97 -16.76
N GLN A 196 16.02 18.74 -16.70
CA GLN A 196 14.82 18.49 -15.93
C GLN A 196 15.05 18.74 -14.43
N ARG A 197 16.17 18.27 -13.87
CA ARG A 197 16.50 18.49 -12.44
C ARG A 197 16.60 19.98 -12.08
N VAL A 198 17.23 20.77 -12.95
CA VAL A 198 17.32 22.23 -12.75
C VAL A 198 15.95 22.88 -12.94
N ALA A 199 15.17 22.49 -13.96
CA ALA A 199 13.81 22.99 -14.16
C ALA A 199 12.92 22.70 -12.95
N TRP A 200 13.04 21.50 -12.39
CA TRP A 200 12.30 21.10 -11.19
C TRP A 200 12.72 21.90 -9.95
N SER A 201 14.01 22.21 -9.80
CA SER A 201 14.50 23.09 -8.72
C SER A 201 13.87 24.48 -8.81
N TYR A 202 13.85 25.10 -10.00
CA TYR A 202 13.14 26.37 -10.21
C TYR A 202 11.65 26.27 -9.84
N TYR A 203 10.99 25.18 -10.23
CA TYR A 203 9.57 24.99 -9.94
C TYR A 203 9.28 24.93 -8.43
N ILE A 204 10.09 24.19 -7.68
CA ILE A 204 9.95 24.08 -6.22
C ILE A 204 10.19 25.41 -5.52
N GLU A 205 11.10 26.22 -6.04
CA GLU A 205 11.39 27.58 -5.53
C GLU A 205 10.39 28.65 -6.03
N ASN A 206 9.27 28.24 -6.65
CA ASN A 206 8.22 29.12 -7.21
C ASN A 206 8.76 30.13 -8.26
N GLN A 207 9.85 29.80 -8.91
CA GLN A 207 10.39 30.55 -10.04
C GLN A 207 9.80 30.00 -11.35
N ASP A 208 8.47 30.08 -11.47
CA ASP A 208 7.72 29.36 -12.50
C ASP A 208 8.09 29.76 -13.93
N ALA A 209 8.41 31.01 -14.18
CA ALA A 209 8.89 31.48 -15.50
C ALA A 209 10.24 30.85 -15.90
N GLN A 210 11.18 30.77 -14.95
CA GLN A 210 12.48 30.11 -15.15
C GLN A 210 12.33 28.61 -15.26
N ALA A 211 11.44 28.02 -14.43
CA ALA A 211 11.09 26.59 -14.49
C ALA A 211 10.56 26.22 -15.87
N LEU A 212 9.59 27.00 -16.39
CA LEU A 212 9.01 26.78 -17.71
C LEU A 212 10.07 26.91 -18.81
N ALA A 213 10.84 28.01 -18.80
CA ALA A 213 11.89 28.24 -19.80
C ALA A 213 12.94 27.12 -19.81
N MET A 214 13.36 26.65 -18.62
CA MET A 214 14.32 25.54 -18.49
C MET A 214 13.72 24.20 -18.91
N ALA A 215 12.49 23.89 -18.48
CA ALA A 215 11.80 22.66 -18.81
C ALA A 215 11.55 22.51 -20.32
N GLN A 216 11.28 23.59 -21.03
CA GLN A 216 11.12 23.62 -22.49
C GLN A 216 12.40 23.24 -23.24
N THR A 217 13.57 23.42 -22.64
CA THR A 217 14.83 22.99 -23.24
C THR A 217 15.07 21.49 -23.15
N VAL A 218 14.37 20.79 -22.24
CA VAL A 218 14.60 19.34 -22.01
C VAL A 218 14.43 18.50 -23.27
N PRO A 219 13.37 18.63 -24.08
CA PRO A 219 13.20 17.85 -25.30
C PRO A 219 14.11 18.33 -26.44
N VAL A 220 14.73 19.52 -26.34
CA VAL A 220 15.58 20.07 -27.40
C VAL A 220 16.94 19.37 -27.37
N ASN A 221 17.18 18.48 -28.35
CA ASN A 221 18.36 17.61 -28.38
C ASN A 221 18.51 16.73 -27.12
N GLY A 222 17.41 16.54 -26.38
CA GLY A 222 17.30 15.61 -25.26
C GLY A 222 16.60 14.32 -25.69
N ALA A 223 16.88 13.20 -25.01
CA ALA A 223 16.28 11.90 -25.29
C ALA A 223 15.99 11.13 -24.00
N GLY A 224 15.30 10.00 -24.15
CA GLY A 224 15.06 9.06 -23.05
C GLY A 224 13.90 9.44 -22.13
N ALA A 225 13.80 8.73 -21.01
CA ALA A 225 12.64 8.80 -20.11
C ALA A 225 12.51 10.15 -19.37
N TRP A 226 13.61 10.91 -19.24
CA TRP A 226 13.59 12.22 -18.58
C TRP A 226 12.87 13.30 -19.40
N VAL A 227 12.67 13.09 -20.71
CA VAL A 227 11.90 14.01 -21.56
C VAL A 227 10.45 14.14 -21.06
N ALA A 228 9.83 13.04 -20.68
CA ALA A 228 8.47 13.06 -20.12
C ALA A 228 8.38 13.89 -18.83
N GLU A 229 9.39 13.76 -17.97
CA GLU A 229 9.48 14.55 -16.73
C GLU A 229 9.74 16.04 -17.02
N GLY A 230 10.47 16.37 -18.08
CA GLY A 230 10.65 17.73 -18.55
C GLY A 230 9.33 18.36 -19.01
N TYR A 231 8.58 17.65 -19.85
CA TYR A 231 7.24 18.10 -20.24
C TYR A 231 6.28 18.22 -19.06
N TRP A 232 6.37 17.33 -18.07
CA TRP A 232 5.59 17.40 -16.86
C TRP A 232 5.89 18.67 -16.07
N ALA A 233 7.16 19.00 -15.84
CA ALA A 233 7.60 20.22 -15.17
C ALA A 233 7.15 21.46 -15.93
N ALA A 234 7.28 21.47 -17.26
CA ALA A 234 6.78 22.58 -18.11
C ALA A 234 5.27 22.76 -17.97
N GLY A 235 4.51 21.66 -17.91
CA GLY A 235 3.05 21.70 -17.74
C GLY A 235 2.63 22.32 -16.41
N LEU A 236 3.28 21.94 -15.32
CA LEU A 236 3.00 22.48 -13.99
C LEU A 236 3.40 23.96 -13.86
N ALA A 237 4.56 24.34 -14.40
CA ALA A 237 5.01 25.74 -14.40
C ALA A 237 4.08 26.62 -15.25
N ALA A 238 3.71 26.18 -16.44
CA ALA A 238 2.75 26.89 -17.30
C ALA A 238 1.36 27.01 -16.64
N TRP A 239 0.94 25.98 -15.89
CA TRP A 239 -0.30 26.03 -15.12
C TRP A 239 -0.30 27.17 -14.08
N ARG A 240 0.77 27.26 -13.26
CA ARG A 240 0.90 28.33 -12.26
C ARG A 240 1.01 29.73 -12.88
N LEU A 241 1.55 29.82 -14.09
CA LEU A 241 1.60 31.06 -14.86
C LEU A 241 0.25 31.40 -15.55
N ASN A 242 -0.78 30.57 -15.38
CA ASN A 242 -2.06 30.67 -16.07
C ASN A 242 -1.95 30.55 -17.61
N GLU A 243 -0.87 29.98 -18.11
CA GLU A 243 -0.64 29.71 -19.53
C GLU A 243 -1.27 28.35 -19.92
N PHE A 244 -2.59 28.22 -19.69
CA PHE A 244 -3.28 26.93 -19.75
C PHE A 244 -3.23 26.23 -21.11
N GLY A 245 -3.14 26.97 -22.21
CA GLY A 245 -2.92 26.37 -23.53
C GLY A 245 -1.57 25.65 -23.61
N GLN A 246 -0.52 26.31 -23.16
CA GLN A 246 0.83 25.76 -23.12
C GLN A 246 0.94 24.61 -22.09
N ALA A 247 0.28 24.72 -20.95
CA ALA A 247 0.17 23.66 -19.97
C ALA A 247 -0.47 22.40 -20.59
N ALA A 248 -1.58 22.55 -21.32
CA ALA A 248 -2.25 21.46 -21.99
C ALA A 248 -1.35 20.73 -23.01
N ASP A 249 -0.61 21.50 -23.83
CA ASP A 249 0.32 20.92 -24.80
C ASP A 249 1.49 20.19 -24.10
N SER A 250 2.04 20.79 -23.04
CA SER A 250 3.12 20.18 -22.25
C SER A 250 2.65 18.88 -21.59
N PHE A 251 1.51 18.85 -20.93
CA PHE A 251 0.97 17.64 -20.32
C PHE A 251 0.65 16.56 -21.36
N ARG A 252 0.09 16.94 -22.52
CA ARG A 252 -0.14 15.98 -23.62
C ARG A 252 1.16 15.38 -24.10
N ASN A 253 2.21 16.17 -24.29
CA ASN A 253 3.52 15.67 -24.68
C ASN A 253 4.13 14.78 -23.59
N ALA A 254 3.93 15.08 -22.31
CA ALA A 254 4.32 14.20 -21.20
C ALA A 254 3.61 12.85 -21.28
N SER A 255 2.30 12.81 -21.55
CA SER A 255 1.55 11.54 -21.67
C SER A 255 2.01 10.68 -22.83
N LEU A 256 2.41 11.29 -23.94
CA LEU A 256 2.91 10.59 -25.14
C LEU A 256 4.35 10.08 -24.98
N SER A 257 5.16 10.75 -24.17
CA SER A 257 6.57 10.42 -23.96
C SER A 257 6.80 9.51 -22.75
N SER A 258 5.83 9.38 -21.86
CA SER A 258 5.97 8.62 -20.62
C SER A 258 5.78 7.12 -20.82
N GLN A 259 6.66 6.33 -20.18
CA GLN A 259 6.51 4.88 -20.02
C GLN A 259 6.00 4.50 -18.63
N ASN A 260 5.86 5.47 -17.72
CA ASN A 260 5.34 5.24 -16.36
C ASN A 260 3.82 5.46 -16.35
N PRO A 261 3.00 4.43 -16.03
CA PRO A 261 1.53 4.56 -16.07
C PRO A 261 0.96 5.65 -15.17
N GLU A 262 1.57 5.89 -14.00
CA GLU A 262 1.12 6.97 -13.10
C GLU A 262 1.40 8.35 -13.70
N LEU A 263 2.57 8.57 -14.30
CA LEU A 263 2.86 9.82 -15.00
C LEU A 263 1.96 10.00 -16.22
N THR A 264 1.74 8.94 -17.00
CA THR A 264 0.86 8.97 -18.17
C THR A 264 -0.57 9.36 -17.78
N ALA A 265 -1.12 8.74 -16.73
CA ALA A 265 -2.46 9.06 -16.24
C ALA A 265 -2.54 10.50 -15.68
N ALA A 266 -1.53 10.91 -14.91
CA ALA A 266 -1.43 12.27 -14.39
C ALA A 266 -1.41 13.29 -15.53
N ALA A 267 -0.57 13.06 -16.53
CA ALA A 267 -0.41 13.95 -17.68
C ALA A 267 -1.72 14.08 -18.50
N TYR A 268 -2.41 12.98 -18.77
CA TYR A 268 -3.73 13.02 -19.40
C TYR A 268 -4.76 13.79 -18.56
N TYR A 269 -4.81 13.53 -17.28
CA TYR A 269 -5.75 14.19 -16.37
C TYR A 269 -5.50 15.71 -16.31
N TRP A 270 -4.25 16.13 -16.14
CA TRP A 270 -3.86 17.53 -16.08
C TRP A 270 -4.00 18.23 -17.44
N ALA A 271 -3.76 17.53 -18.55
CA ALA A 271 -4.08 18.03 -19.90
C ALA A 271 -5.57 18.35 -20.03
N SER A 272 -6.44 17.44 -19.56
CA SER A 272 -7.90 17.68 -19.55
C SER A 272 -8.26 18.94 -18.74
N ARG A 273 -7.71 19.09 -17.53
CA ARG A 273 -7.92 20.28 -16.67
C ARG A 273 -7.47 21.57 -17.38
N ALA A 274 -6.27 21.54 -17.98
CA ALA A 274 -5.71 22.68 -18.69
C ALA A 274 -6.52 23.07 -19.94
N LEU A 275 -7.05 22.07 -20.68
CA LEU A 275 -7.95 22.30 -21.82
C LEU A 275 -9.27 22.95 -21.40
N ILE A 276 -9.85 22.56 -20.26
CA ILE A 276 -11.03 23.21 -19.71
C ILE A 276 -10.74 24.67 -19.38
N ARG A 277 -9.60 24.93 -18.70
CA ARG A 277 -9.20 26.30 -18.35
C ARG A 277 -8.86 27.16 -19.57
N SER A 278 -8.35 26.56 -20.64
CA SER A 278 -8.10 27.23 -21.93
C SER A 278 -9.32 27.28 -22.87
N ARG A 279 -10.53 26.94 -22.38
CA ARG A 279 -11.80 26.98 -23.10
C ARG A 279 -11.87 26.04 -24.31
N GLN A 280 -11.27 24.85 -24.20
CA GLN A 280 -11.28 23.80 -25.21
C GLN A 280 -11.90 22.49 -24.64
N PRO A 281 -13.14 22.51 -24.10
CA PRO A 281 -13.72 21.36 -23.38
C PRO A 281 -13.95 20.13 -24.26
N GLU A 282 -14.12 20.30 -25.57
CA GLU A 282 -14.27 19.20 -26.53
C GLU A 282 -13.03 18.30 -26.60
N LYS A 283 -11.83 18.87 -26.47
CA LYS A 283 -10.57 18.12 -26.42
C LYS A 283 -10.30 17.54 -25.03
N ALA A 284 -10.83 18.17 -23.99
CA ALA A 284 -10.63 17.75 -22.61
C ALA A 284 -11.20 16.36 -22.34
N ALA A 285 -12.35 16.03 -22.92
CA ALA A 285 -13.02 14.74 -22.73
C ALA A 285 -12.19 13.55 -23.25
N GLU A 286 -11.44 13.74 -24.35
CA GLU A 286 -10.55 12.72 -24.90
C GLU A 286 -9.39 12.43 -23.92
N GLN A 287 -8.75 13.47 -23.41
CA GLN A 287 -7.66 13.33 -22.44
C GLN A 287 -8.16 12.67 -21.15
N LEU A 288 -9.32 13.05 -20.66
CA LEU A 288 -9.91 12.46 -19.47
C LEU A 288 -10.20 10.96 -19.64
N ARG A 289 -10.71 10.54 -20.81
CA ARG A 289 -10.88 9.11 -21.13
C ARG A 289 -9.55 8.38 -21.22
N GLY A 290 -8.49 9.02 -21.76
CA GLY A 290 -7.14 8.46 -21.76
C GLY A 290 -6.64 8.14 -20.36
N ALA A 291 -6.81 9.07 -19.41
CA ALA A 291 -6.49 8.83 -18.00
C ALA A 291 -7.33 7.68 -17.41
N ALA A 292 -8.64 7.64 -17.68
CA ALA A 292 -9.59 6.67 -17.12
C ALA A 292 -9.29 5.21 -17.53
N GLN A 293 -8.56 4.98 -18.62
CA GLN A 293 -8.12 3.64 -19.02
C GLN A 293 -7.01 3.07 -18.11
N LEU A 294 -6.30 3.93 -17.41
CA LEU A 294 -5.26 3.57 -16.43
C LEU A 294 -5.85 3.49 -15.02
N ASP A 295 -6.88 2.67 -14.85
CA ASP A 295 -7.78 2.62 -13.69
C ASP A 295 -7.16 2.16 -12.36
N GLU A 296 -5.92 1.66 -12.39
CA GLU A 296 -5.14 1.31 -11.18
C GLU A 296 -4.24 2.48 -10.70
N THR A 297 -4.27 3.63 -11.38
CA THR A 297 -3.51 4.83 -11.03
C THR A 297 -4.37 5.84 -10.27
N LEU A 298 -3.72 6.73 -9.50
CA LEU A 298 -4.43 7.80 -8.79
C LEU A 298 -5.32 8.61 -9.74
N TYR A 299 -4.72 9.12 -10.82
CA TYR A 299 -5.42 10.00 -11.77
C TYR A 299 -6.38 9.27 -12.68
N GLY A 300 -6.15 7.98 -12.93
CA GLY A 300 -7.12 7.14 -13.64
C GLY A 300 -8.40 6.95 -12.84
N MET A 301 -8.28 6.74 -11.51
CA MET A 301 -9.45 6.67 -10.62
C MET A 301 -10.19 8.01 -10.51
N LEU A 302 -9.46 9.15 -10.47
CA LEU A 302 -10.06 10.49 -10.50
C LEU A 302 -10.78 10.76 -11.83
N ALA A 303 -10.20 10.36 -12.95
CA ALA A 303 -10.79 10.51 -14.26
C ALA A 303 -12.11 9.75 -14.38
N ARG A 304 -12.17 8.51 -13.92
CA ARG A 304 -13.40 7.73 -13.88
C ARG A 304 -14.47 8.38 -13.00
N GLU A 305 -14.08 8.90 -11.84
CA GLU A 305 -15.00 9.64 -10.97
C GLU A 305 -15.61 10.87 -11.68
N GLN A 306 -14.79 11.65 -12.39
CA GLN A 306 -15.26 12.81 -13.16
C GLN A 306 -16.16 12.42 -14.35
N LEU A 307 -15.89 11.27 -14.98
CA LEU A 307 -16.73 10.75 -16.07
C LEU A 307 -18.03 10.11 -15.56
N GLY A 308 -18.21 9.95 -14.26
CA GLY A 308 -19.32 9.23 -13.67
C GLY A 308 -19.27 7.71 -13.93
N GLU A 309 -18.11 7.19 -14.30
CA GLU A 309 -17.90 5.78 -14.59
C GLU A 309 -17.69 5.02 -13.27
N ARG A 310 -18.34 3.85 -13.19
CA ARG A 310 -18.06 2.93 -12.08
C ARG A 310 -16.72 2.24 -12.30
N LEU A 311 -15.98 2.10 -11.23
CA LEU A 311 -14.77 1.28 -11.24
C LEU A 311 -15.16 -0.20 -11.50
N PRO A 312 -14.35 -1.03 -12.21
CA PRO A 312 -14.70 -2.41 -12.54
C PRO A 312 -15.05 -3.26 -11.31
N ARG A 313 -16.03 -4.16 -11.39
CA ARG A 313 -16.46 -5.01 -10.25
C ARG A 313 -15.42 -6.07 -9.85
N GLU A 314 -14.49 -6.38 -10.73
CA GLU A 314 -13.45 -7.40 -10.58
C GLU A 314 -12.49 -7.18 -9.40
N ASP A 315 -12.48 -5.97 -8.82
CA ASP A 315 -11.59 -5.65 -7.71
C ASP A 315 -12.13 -6.10 -6.34
N ARG A 316 -13.33 -6.65 -6.27
CA ARG A 316 -13.87 -7.20 -5.03
C ARG A 316 -13.45 -8.64 -4.80
N GLY A 317 -13.25 -9.44 -5.86
CA GLY A 317 -12.98 -10.87 -5.84
C GLY A 317 -14.07 -11.70 -5.12
N PRO A 318 -14.24 -12.99 -5.42
CA PRO A 318 -15.12 -13.84 -4.64
C PRO A 318 -14.56 -14.04 -3.24
N ASP A 319 -15.44 -14.14 -2.24
CA ASP A 319 -15.05 -14.54 -0.89
C ASP A 319 -14.79 -16.05 -0.83
N PHE A 320 -14.01 -16.49 0.16
CA PHE A 320 -13.81 -17.90 0.45
C PHE A 320 -15.13 -18.54 0.85
N ASP A 321 -15.47 -19.68 0.26
CA ASP A 321 -16.75 -20.36 0.48
C ASP A 321 -16.59 -21.87 0.79
N LEU A 322 -17.72 -22.55 1.00
CA LEU A 322 -17.73 -23.97 1.25
C LEU A 322 -17.22 -24.82 0.07
N THR A 323 -17.25 -24.29 -1.15
CA THR A 323 -16.71 -24.98 -2.33
C THR A 323 -15.19 -24.98 -2.28
N ASP A 324 -14.60 -23.83 -1.94
CA ASP A 324 -13.15 -23.71 -1.71
C ASP A 324 -12.71 -24.65 -0.58
N TRP A 325 -13.46 -24.66 0.54
CA TRP A 325 -13.15 -25.56 1.66
C TRP A 325 -13.22 -27.04 1.28
N LYS A 326 -14.22 -27.47 0.51
CA LYS A 326 -14.31 -28.85 0.06
C LYS A 326 -13.14 -29.31 -0.79
N ARG A 327 -12.55 -28.40 -1.56
CA ARG A 327 -11.35 -28.68 -2.37
C ARG A 327 -10.10 -28.79 -1.52
N LEU A 328 -9.95 -27.90 -0.54
CA LEU A 328 -8.71 -27.72 0.21
C LEU A 328 -8.63 -28.55 1.50
N ARG A 329 -9.74 -28.97 2.09
CA ARG A 329 -9.79 -29.57 3.43
C ARG A 329 -8.99 -30.88 3.59
N GLU A 330 -8.72 -31.61 2.51
CA GLU A 330 -7.94 -32.83 2.54
C GLU A 330 -6.45 -32.62 2.29
N VAL A 331 -6.03 -31.38 1.96
CA VAL A 331 -4.63 -31.02 1.73
C VAL A 331 -3.91 -30.89 3.08
N PRO A 332 -2.85 -31.68 3.36
CA PRO A 332 -2.20 -31.70 4.66
C PRO A 332 -1.69 -30.33 5.11
N ASN A 333 -1.01 -29.61 4.23
CA ASN A 333 -0.48 -28.27 4.54
C ASN A 333 -1.58 -27.24 4.78
N VAL A 334 -2.72 -27.34 4.10
CA VAL A 334 -3.88 -26.47 4.38
C VAL A 334 -4.39 -26.73 5.80
N ARG A 335 -4.53 -27.97 6.21
CA ARG A 335 -4.96 -28.34 7.57
C ARG A 335 -3.97 -27.84 8.62
N THR A 336 -2.67 -28.00 8.35
CA THR A 336 -1.60 -27.51 9.23
C THR A 336 -1.65 -25.98 9.34
N ALA A 337 -1.77 -25.24 8.24
CA ALA A 337 -1.83 -23.79 8.24
C ALA A 337 -3.08 -23.27 8.98
N VAL A 338 -4.25 -23.88 8.77
CA VAL A 338 -5.48 -23.52 9.50
C VAL A 338 -5.31 -23.77 11.00
N ALA A 339 -4.78 -24.94 11.40
CA ALA A 339 -4.57 -25.26 12.80
C ALA A 339 -3.52 -24.34 13.48
N LEU A 340 -2.46 -23.95 12.77
CA LEU A 340 -1.48 -22.96 13.24
C LEU A 340 -2.12 -21.59 13.46
N SER A 341 -2.94 -21.13 12.51
CA SER A 341 -3.68 -19.87 12.65
C SER A 341 -4.67 -19.89 13.82
N GLU A 342 -5.32 -21.05 14.09
CA GLU A 342 -6.24 -21.20 15.24
C GLU A 342 -5.55 -21.04 16.60
N ILE A 343 -4.24 -21.28 16.68
CA ILE A 343 -3.45 -21.08 17.91
C ILE A 343 -2.63 -19.77 17.90
N GLY A 344 -2.77 -18.95 16.85
CA GLY A 344 -2.12 -17.63 16.74
C GLY A 344 -0.68 -17.69 16.23
N ARG A 345 -0.25 -18.79 15.60
CA ARG A 345 1.07 -18.93 14.96
C ARG A 345 0.98 -18.55 13.46
N ASP A 346 0.62 -17.29 13.21
CA ASP A 346 0.33 -16.82 11.85
C ASP A 346 1.57 -16.80 10.93
N ASP A 347 2.77 -16.53 11.46
CA ASP A 347 4.02 -16.57 10.67
C ASP A 347 4.34 -17.99 10.17
N ASP A 348 4.04 -19.01 10.99
CA ASP A 348 4.19 -20.42 10.60
C ASP A 348 3.12 -20.83 9.59
N ALA A 349 1.87 -20.40 9.81
CA ALA A 349 0.78 -20.61 8.86
C ALA A 349 1.11 -19.98 7.50
N ASP A 350 1.65 -18.76 7.46
CA ASP A 350 2.17 -18.08 6.27
C ASP A 350 3.21 -18.95 5.54
N THR A 351 4.17 -19.51 6.28
CA THR A 351 5.26 -20.33 5.72
C THR A 351 4.71 -21.60 5.10
N VAL A 352 3.83 -22.31 5.81
CA VAL A 352 3.23 -23.57 5.33
C VAL A 352 2.34 -23.32 4.10
N LEU A 353 1.51 -22.26 4.13
CA LEU A 353 0.60 -21.95 3.04
C LEU A 353 1.33 -21.51 1.76
N ARG A 354 2.43 -20.74 1.89
CA ARG A 354 3.29 -20.39 0.76
C ARG A 354 4.03 -21.59 0.19
N TYR A 355 4.39 -22.55 1.03
CA TYR A 355 5.01 -23.77 0.56
C TYR A 355 3.99 -24.59 -0.24
N GLU A 356 2.75 -24.73 0.27
CA GLU A 356 1.67 -25.37 -0.46
C GLU A 356 1.41 -24.69 -1.82
N ALA A 357 1.43 -23.38 -1.88
CA ALA A 357 1.29 -22.65 -3.14
C ALA A 357 2.37 -22.98 -4.18
N LYS A 358 3.52 -23.54 -3.75
CA LYS A 358 4.61 -23.96 -4.64
C LYS A 358 4.50 -25.44 -5.06
N ILE A 359 3.95 -26.31 -4.22
CA ILE A 359 3.92 -27.75 -4.46
C ILE A 359 2.53 -28.29 -4.82
N GLY A 360 1.48 -27.54 -4.48
CA GLY A 360 0.09 -27.93 -4.66
C GLY A 360 -0.39 -27.86 -6.10
N ASP A 361 -1.64 -28.31 -6.33
CA ASP A 361 -2.26 -28.27 -7.64
C ASP A 361 -2.48 -26.81 -8.10
N PRO A 362 -1.98 -26.43 -9.30
CA PRO A 362 -2.22 -25.10 -9.85
C PRO A 362 -3.70 -24.71 -9.98
N SER A 363 -4.61 -25.69 -10.15
CA SER A 363 -6.04 -25.44 -10.26
C SER A 363 -6.69 -25.00 -8.94
N GLU A 364 -6.03 -25.25 -7.80
CA GLU A 364 -6.49 -24.86 -6.47
C GLU A 364 -5.88 -23.54 -5.98
N TYR A 365 -5.00 -22.93 -6.78
CA TYR A 365 -4.26 -21.72 -6.40
C TYR A 365 -5.19 -20.56 -5.99
N ASP A 366 -6.28 -20.34 -6.73
CA ASP A 366 -7.25 -19.29 -6.41
C ASP A 366 -7.98 -19.57 -5.09
N SER A 367 -8.38 -20.83 -4.83
CA SER A 367 -8.98 -21.25 -3.57
C SER A 367 -8.01 -21.06 -2.40
N LEU A 368 -6.72 -21.40 -2.60
CA LEU A 368 -5.66 -21.23 -1.62
C LEU A 368 -5.40 -19.72 -1.33
N SER A 369 -5.43 -18.88 -2.35
CA SER A 369 -5.29 -17.42 -2.21
C SER A 369 -6.45 -16.81 -1.42
N ARG A 370 -7.68 -17.28 -1.67
CA ARG A 370 -8.85 -16.86 -0.89
C ARG A 370 -8.79 -17.37 0.54
N LEU A 371 -8.22 -18.57 0.78
CA LEU A 371 -7.98 -19.08 2.12
C LEU A 371 -6.99 -18.18 2.89
N ALA A 372 -5.86 -17.79 2.28
CA ALA A 372 -4.92 -16.87 2.93
C ALA A 372 -5.59 -15.56 3.37
N ARG A 373 -6.48 -15.01 2.52
CA ARG A 373 -7.30 -13.84 2.86
C ARG A 373 -8.24 -14.12 4.01
N GLU A 374 -8.89 -15.30 4.01
CA GLU A 374 -9.87 -15.69 5.01
C GLU A 374 -9.24 -15.97 6.38
N LEU A 375 -8.06 -16.56 6.42
CA LEU A 375 -7.28 -16.74 7.65
C LEU A 375 -6.69 -15.45 8.20
N GLY A 376 -6.74 -14.36 7.43
CA GLY A 376 -6.15 -13.09 7.83
C GLY A 376 -4.62 -13.08 7.78
N LEU A 377 -4.05 -13.80 6.80
CA LEU A 377 -2.62 -13.90 6.51
C LEU A 377 -2.23 -12.91 5.39
N PRO A 378 -2.11 -11.60 5.68
CA PRO A 378 -1.95 -10.56 4.66
C PRO A 378 -0.64 -10.68 3.89
N SER A 379 0.40 -11.17 4.53
CA SER A 379 1.72 -11.33 3.93
C SER A 379 1.71 -12.42 2.86
N THR A 380 1.06 -13.55 3.13
CA THR A 380 0.86 -14.63 2.15
C THR A 380 -0.13 -14.23 1.06
N GLN A 381 -1.22 -13.55 1.41
CA GLN A 381 -2.16 -13.02 0.43
C GLN A 381 -1.44 -12.13 -0.60
N LEU A 382 -0.61 -11.18 -0.15
CA LEU A 382 0.18 -10.31 -1.04
C LEU A 382 1.19 -11.10 -1.86
N TRP A 383 1.90 -12.02 -1.23
CA TRP A 383 2.87 -12.84 -1.93
C TRP A 383 2.20 -13.65 -3.06
N MET A 384 1.05 -14.26 -2.81
CA MET A 384 0.29 -15.01 -3.83
C MET A 384 -0.27 -14.08 -4.92
N ALA A 385 -0.69 -12.86 -4.58
CA ALA A 385 -1.13 -11.88 -5.56
C ALA A 385 -0.03 -11.46 -6.56
N HIS A 386 1.23 -11.66 -6.17
CA HIS A 386 2.38 -11.30 -7.01
C HIS A 386 3.16 -12.49 -7.56
N ASN A 387 2.82 -13.72 -7.18
CA ASN A 387 3.48 -14.93 -7.65
C ASN A 387 2.41 -15.97 -8.01
N VAL A 388 2.11 -16.12 -9.27
CA VAL A 388 1.04 -17.00 -9.77
C VAL A 388 1.59 -18.12 -10.64
N PRO A 389 0.91 -19.27 -10.74
CA PRO A 389 1.25 -20.31 -11.70
C PRO A 389 1.28 -19.78 -13.14
N ILE A 390 2.08 -20.42 -14.00
CA ILE A 390 2.18 -20.03 -15.41
C ILE A 390 0.79 -20.06 -16.06
N GLY A 391 0.43 -18.96 -16.73
CA GLY A 391 -0.87 -18.83 -17.42
C GLY A 391 -2.01 -18.35 -16.52
N ALA A 392 -1.82 -18.28 -15.19
CA ALA A 392 -2.78 -17.71 -14.28
C ALA A 392 -2.59 -16.19 -14.13
N LYS A 393 -3.64 -15.50 -13.64
CA LYS A 393 -3.62 -14.08 -13.32
C LYS A 393 -4.25 -13.88 -11.94
N ALA A 394 -3.52 -13.24 -11.05
CA ALA A 394 -4.04 -12.95 -9.71
C ALA A 394 -5.24 -11.99 -9.74
N GLU A 395 -6.20 -12.23 -8.89
CA GLU A 395 -7.30 -11.29 -8.62
C GLU A 395 -6.73 -9.97 -8.05
N ARG A 396 -7.17 -8.83 -8.59
CA ARG A 396 -6.70 -7.50 -8.15
C ARG A 396 -6.96 -7.25 -6.65
N ALA A 397 -8.10 -7.74 -6.14
CA ALA A 397 -8.48 -7.60 -4.74
C ALA A 397 -7.47 -8.20 -3.76
N LEU A 398 -6.72 -9.23 -4.18
CA LEU A 398 -5.70 -9.87 -3.34
C LEU A 398 -4.50 -8.98 -3.04
N ARG A 399 -4.28 -7.92 -3.83
CA ARG A 399 -3.23 -6.92 -3.57
C ARG A 399 -3.56 -5.95 -2.43
N PHE A 400 -4.78 -6.03 -1.87
CA PHE A 400 -5.27 -5.15 -0.81
C PHE A 400 -5.74 -5.98 0.39
N PRO A 401 -4.82 -6.53 1.19
CA PRO A 401 -5.16 -7.33 2.35
C PRO A 401 -5.94 -6.56 3.40
N ALA A 402 -6.94 -7.21 3.97
CA ALA A 402 -7.71 -6.68 5.09
C ALA A 402 -7.76 -7.74 6.19
N PRO A 403 -6.69 -7.87 6.99
CA PRO A 403 -6.60 -8.88 8.04
C PRO A 403 -7.62 -8.62 9.15
N ARG A 404 -7.87 -9.67 9.96
CA ARG A 404 -8.83 -9.61 11.07
C ARG A 404 -8.27 -8.94 12.34
N TRP A 405 -7.15 -8.27 12.22
CA TRP A 405 -6.52 -7.59 13.34
C TRP A 405 -7.37 -6.41 13.82
N LYS A 406 -7.33 -6.17 15.11
CA LYS A 406 -7.98 -5.04 15.76
C LYS A 406 -6.97 -4.30 16.59
N PRO A 407 -6.98 -2.96 16.60
CA PRO A 407 -6.21 -2.20 17.57
C PRO A 407 -6.59 -2.61 18.99
N VAL A 408 -5.62 -2.66 19.92
CA VAL A 408 -5.87 -3.06 21.31
C VAL A 408 -6.86 -2.14 22.04
N ASN A 409 -6.99 -0.88 21.58
CA ASN A 409 -7.98 0.10 22.06
C ASN A 409 -9.22 0.19 21.16
N GLY A 410 -9.42 -0.76 20.22
CA GLY A 410 -10.48 -0.72 19.22
C GLY A 410 -10.20 0.28 18.10
N TRP A 411 -11.05 0.25 17.05
CA TRP A 411 -10.94 1.17 15.92
C TRP A 411 -11.42 2.58 16.31
N GLN A 412 -10.55 3.56 16.17
CA GLN A 412 -10.82 4.99 16.35
C GLN A 412 -10.83 5.72 15.00
N VAL A 413 -10.07 5.22 14.02
CA VAL A 413 -10.03 5.74 12.64
C VAL A 413 -10.65 4.74 11.67
N ASP A 414 -10.91 5.18 10.43
CA ASP A 414 -11.37 4.28 9.37
C ASP A 414 -10.32 3.18 9.12
N PRO A 415 -10.67 1.88 9.29
CA PRO A 415 -9.76 0.78 9.03
C PRO A 415 -9.16 0.81 7.61
N ALA A 416 -9.91 1.28 6.62
CA ALA A 416 -9.43 1.41 5.23
C ALA A 416 -8.22 2.34 5.15
N LEU A 417 -8.23 3.46 5.90
CA LEU A 417 -7.09 4.38 5.96
C LEU A 417 -5.88 3.75 6.65
N ALA A 418 -6.10 3.07 7.79
CA ALA A 418 -5.02 2.38 8.50
C ALA A 418 -4.37 1.28 7.64
N TYR A 419 -5.18 0.48 6.93
CA TYR A 419 -4.68 -0.55 6.01
C TYR A 419 -3.95 0.05 4.80
N ALA A 420 -4.39 1.21 4.29
CA ALA A 420 -3.70 1.91 3.21
C ALA A 420 -2.27 2.33 3.61
N HIS A 421 -2.11 2.81 4.86
CA HIS A 421 -0.80 3.09 5.43
C HIS A 421 0.01 1.81 5.65
N ALA A 422 -0.55 0.79 6.30
CA ALA A 422 0.15 -0.48 6.58
C ALA A 422 0.64 -1.17 5.29
N LEU A 423 -0.15 -1.12 4.21
CA LEU A 423 0.25 -1.63 2.91
C LEU A 423 1.48 -0.88 2.36
N GLN A 424 1.49 0.46 2.44
CA GLN A 424 2.60 1.27 1.95
C GLN A 424 3.85 1.17 2.84
N GLU A 425 3.67 1.11 4.16
CA GLU A 425 4.77 1.13 5.13
C GLU A 425 5.54 -0.18 5.20
N SER A 426 4.84 -1.31 5.21
CA SER A 426 5.46 -2.60 5.50
C SER A 426 5.05 -3.75 4.58
N ASN A 427 4.09 -3.55 3.67
CA ASN A 427 3.38 -4.65 3.01
C ASN A 427 2.83 -5.67 4.04
N PHE A 428 2.27 -5.18 5.13
CA PHE A 428 1.72 -5.97 6.26
C PHE A 428 2.74 -6.88 6.97
N ARG A 429 4.03 -6.59 6.91
CA ARG A 429 5.03 -7.34 7.68
C ARG A 429 5.10 -6.85 9.12
N THR A 430 4.66 -7.69 10.04
CA THR A 430 4.61 -7.39 11.49
C THR A 430 6.00 -7.15 12.09
N SER A 431 7.01 -7.83 11.57
CA SER A 431 8.41 -7.75 12.02
C SER A 431 9.26 -6.73 11.25
N ALA A 432 8.67 -5.89 10.38
CA ALA A 432 9.42 -4.92 9.59
C ALA A 432 10.17 -3.92 10.47
N VAL A 433 11.43 -3.66 10.14
CA VAL A 433 12.29 -2.65 10.80
C VAL A 433 12.98 -1.83 9.73
N SER A 434 12.83 -0.49 9.80
CA SER A 434 13.51 0.43 8.88
C SER A 434 14.90 0.83 9.38
N PRO A 435 15.75 1.42 8.53
CA PRO A 435 17.02 2.01 8.96
C PRO A 435 16.86 3.07 10.06
N ALA A 436 15.72 3.77 10.10
CA ALA A 436 15.38 4.74 11.13
C ALA A 436 14.77 4.10 12.40
N GLN A 437 14.85 2.76 12.54
CA GLN A 437 14.29 2.00 13.65
C GLN A 437 12.75 2.10 13.78
N ALA A 438 12.05 2.50 12.73
CA ALA A 438 10.60 2.39 12.68
C ALA A 438 10.21 0.90 12.57
N ARG A 439 9.14 0.48 13.28
CA ARG A 439 8.83 -0.95 13.47
C ARG A 439 7.38 -1.29 13.15
N GLY A 440 7.22 -2.50 12.64
CA GLY A 440 5.92 -3.16 12.44
C GLY A 440 5.10 -2.60 11.30
N LEU A 441 3.81 -2.88 11.32
CA LEU A 441 2.86 -2.66 10.23
C LEU A 441 2.85 -1.22 9.70
N MET A 442 2.73 -0.25 10.60
CA MET A 442 2.61 1.18 10.30
C MET A 442 3.92 1.95 10.56
N GLN A 443 5.05 1.24 10.66
CA GLN A 443 6.40 1.79 10.83
C GLN A 443 6.49 2.84 11.95
N ILE A 444 6.08 2.42 13.16
CA ILE A 444 6.07 3.30 14.33
C ILE A 444 7.49 3.53 14.82
N THR A 445 7.88 4.82 14.91
CA THR A 445 9.23 5.21 15.36
C THR A 445 9.34 5.18 16.89
N PRO A 446 10.57 5.08 17.45
CA PRO A 446 10.77 5.20 18.89
C PRO A 446 10.30 6.54 19.49
N ILE A 447 10.29 7.61 18.68
CA ILE A 447 9.77 8.92 19.10
C ILE A 447 8.26 8.83 19.26
N THR A 448 7.56 8.32 18.25
CA THR A 448 6.11 8.11 18.25
C THR A 448 5.67 7.24 19.44
N VAL A 449 6.44 6.19 19.78
CA VAL A 449 6.15 5.37 20.96
C VAL A 449 6.18 6.21 22.25
N ARG A 450 7.23 7.02 22.44
CA ARG A 450 7.34 7.86 23.64
C ARG A 450 6.21 8.89 23.76
N GLU A 451 5.78 9.43 22.63
CA GLU A 451 4.72 10.45 22.60
C GLU A 451 3.33 9.86 22.87
N HIS A 452 3.05 8.67 22.32
CA HIS A 452 1.69 8.11 22.36
C HIS A 452 1.47 7.03 23.42
N ALA A 453 2.52 6.38 23.95
CA ALA A 453 2.36 5.34 24.98
C ALA A 453 1.53 5.79 26.19
N PRO A 454 1.69 7.03 26.73
CA PRO A 454 0.87 7.50 27.84
C PRO A 454 -0.63 7.57 27.52
N ARG A 455 -1.00 7.96 26.28
CA ARG A 455 -2.41 8.04 25.85
C ARG A 455 -3.04 6.65 25.69
N LEU A 456 -2.22 5.66 25.35
CA LEU A 456 -2.63 4.27 25.24
C LEU A 456 -2.56 3.51 26.58
N ASN A 457 -2.24 4.18 27.69
CA ASN A 457 -2.00 3.57 29.01
C ASN A 457 -0.93 2.46 28.97
N MET A 458 0.11 2.65 28.16
CA MET A 458 1.23 1.71 27.98
C MET A 458 2.54 2.32 28.50
N SER A 459 3.45 1.45 28.93
CA SER A 459 4.82 1.86 29.22
C SER A 459 5.66 1.74 27.95
N ALA A 460 6.28 2.84 27.52
CA ALA A 460 7.10 2.88 26.30
C ALA A 460 8.23 1.82 26.29
N SER A 461 8.71 1.38 27.47
CA SER A 461 9.77 0.40 27.60
C SER A 461 9.34 -1.05 27.31
N TYR A 462 8.04 -1.32 27.33
CA TYR A 462 7.48 -2.68 27.18
C TYR A 462 6.56 -2.83 25.98
N VAL A 463 6.55 -1.85 25.06
CA VAL A 463 5.70 -1.91 23.85
C VAL A 463 6.27 -2.93 22.86
N ASN A 464 5.45 -3.92 22.52
CA ASN A 464 5.74 -4.84 21.43
C ASN A 464 5.10 -4.36 20.12
N LEU A 465 5.87 -3.70 19.26
CA LEU A 465 5.40 -3.20 17.97
C LEU A 465 5.29 -4.29 16.89
N SER A 466 5.74 -5.51 17.15
CA SER A 466 5.48 -6.65 16.26
C SER A 466 4.09 -7.26 16.48
N ASP A 467 3.42 -6.94 17.61
CA ASP A 467 2.02 -7.27 17.79
C ASP A 467 1.14 -6.37 16.92
N PRO A 468 0.33 -6.94 16.00
CA PRO A 468 -0.49 -6.17 15.08
C PRO A 468 -1.46 -5.21 15.76
N GLY A 469 -2.10 -5.65 16.84
CA GLY A 469 -3.09 -4.86 17.57
C GLY A 469 -2.47 -3.63 18.24
N THR A 470 -1.29 -3.81 18.84
CA THR A 470 -0.51 -2.74 19.44
C THR A 470 -0.02 -1.76 18.37
N ASN A 471 0.55 -2.26 17.27
CA ASN A 471 1.06 -1.41 16.19
C ASN A 471 -0.04 -0.55 15.56
N LEU A 472 -1.19 -1.14 15.27
CA LEU A 472 -2.37 -0.42 14.75
C LEU A 472 -2.88 0.64 15.75
N ALA A 473 -2.85 0.37 17.06
CA ALA A 473 -3.24 1.35 18.07
C ALA A 473 -2.32 2.58 18.06
N PHE A 474 -1.01 2.38 17.98
CA PHE A 474 -0.06 3.49 17.83
C PHE A 474 -0.21 4.23 16.49
N GLY A 475 -0.46 3.48 15.41
CA GLY A 475 -0.65 4.08 14.09
C GLY A 475 -1.87 4.99 14.02
N GLN A 476 -3.01 4.56 14.56
CA GLN A 476 -4.21 5.40 14.58
C GLN A 476 -4.09 6.60 15.52
N GLU A 477 -3.46 6.45 16.68
CA GLU A 477 -3.18 7.57 17.60
C GLU A 477 -2.29 8.63 16.92
N ASN A 478 -1.28 8.18 16.15
CA ASN A 478 -0.47 9.10 15.36
C ASN A 478 -1.27 9.81 14.26
N LEU A 479 -2.16 9.11 13.56
CA LEU A 479 -3.05 9.71 12.55
C LEU A 479 -4.00 10.74 13.17
N GLU A 480 -4.55 10.48 14.36
CA GLU A 480 -5.41 11.43 15.07
C GLU A 480 -4.63 12.66 15.54
N MET A 481 -3.43 12.47 16.07
CA MET A 481 -2.55 13.60 16.42
C MET A 481 -2.23 14.47 15.20
N LEU A 482 -1.95 13.83 14.05
CA LEU A 482 -1.70 14.55 12.80
C LEU A 482 -2.96 15.25 12.27
N ARG A 483 -4.16 14.67 12.44
CA ARG A 483 -5.45 15.33 12.13
C ARG A 483 -5.60 16.63 12.91
N ASP A 484 -5.31 16.59 14.20
CA ASP A 484 -5.54 17.71 15.12
C ASP A 484 -4.42 18.77 15.06
N ALA A 485 -3.32 18.47 14.36
CA ALA A 485 -2.20 19.39 14.22
C ALA A 485 -2.55 20.60 13.34
N PRO A 486 -2.25 21.85 13.77
CA PRO A 486 -2.52 23.05 12.98
C PRO A 486 -1.89 23.02 11.59
N ALA A 487 -0.73 22.36 11.44
CA ALA A 487 -0.01 22.28 10.16
C ALA A 487 -0.80 21.52 9.09
N THR A 488 -1.62 20.55 9.47
CA THR A 488 -2.42 19.77 8.53
C THR A 488 -3.82 20.36 8.32
N GLY A 489 -4.33 21.08 9.33
CA GLY A 489 -5.69 21.63 9.33
C GLY A 489 -6.78 20.56 9.12
N GLY A 490 -6.51 19.30 9.48
CA GLY A 490 -7.42 18.18 9.26
C GLY A 490 -7.54 17.75 7.79
N LEU A 491 -6.70 18.26 6.88
CA LEU A 491 -6.75 17.98 5.44
C LEU A 491 -6.00 16.68 5.12
N LEU A 492 -6.70 15.71 4.55
CA LEU A 492 -6.19 14.35 4.36
C LEU A 492 -4.86 14.27 3.59
N PRO A 493 -4.63 14.98 2.46
CA PRO A 493 -3.34 14.96 1.78
C PRO A 493 -2.19 15.50 2.66
N LYS A 494 -2.45 16.51 3.49
CA LYS A 494 -1.44 17.09 4.40
C LYS A 494 -1.15 16.15 5.58
N ILE A 495 -2.15 15.42 6.07
CA ILE A 495 -1.98 14.39 7.10
C ILE A 495 -1.08 13.26 6.58
N MET A 496 -1.36 12.75 5.38
CA MET A 496 -0.52 11.73 4.74
C MET A 496 0.91 12.23 4.51
N ALA A 497 1.06 13.49 4.10
CA ALA A 497 2.38 14.10 3.94
C ALA A 497 3.12 14.22 5.28
N ALA A 498 2.44 14.61 6.35
CA ALA A 498 3.01 14.71 7.69
C ALA A 498 3.33 13.34 8.31
N TYR A 499 2.57 12.31 7.96
CA TYR A 499 2.87 10.94 8.39
C TYR A 499 4.25 10.47 7.89
N ASN A 500 4.56 10.74 6.62
CA ASN A 500 5.83 10.36 6.00
C ASN A 500 6.98 11.32 6.33
N ALA A 501 6.76 12.64 6.19
CA ALA A 501 7.83 13.66 6.31
C ALA A 501 7.93 14.29 7.71
N GLY A 502 6.91 14.11 8.55
CA GLY A 502 6.76 14.83 9.82
C GLY A 502 6.07 16.20 9.68
N LEU A 503 5.67 16.77 10.82
CA LEU A 503 4.93 18.04 10.87
C LEU A 503 5.78 19.25 10.46
N THR A 504 7.07 19.28 10.79
CA THR A 504 7.95 20.43 10.51
C THR A 504 8.07 20.73 9.01
N PRO A 505 8.34 19.77 8.11
CA PRO A 505 8.28 20.02 6.67
C PRO A 505 6.91 20.53 6.20
N VAL A 506 5.81 19.90 6.66
CA VAL A 506 4.46 20.31 6.24
C VAL A 506 4.13 21.74 6.68
N THR A 507 4.53 22.13 7.90
CA THR A 507 4.39 23.53 8.38
C THR A 507 5.10 24.50 7.44
N ARG A 508 6.32 24.17 7.03
CA ARG A 508 7.11 24.98 6.07
C ARG A 508 6.42 25.01 4.70
N TRP A 509 5.95 23.88 4.20
CA TRP A 509 5.29 23.78 2.90
C TRP A 509 3.99 24.57 2.82
N ASN A 510 3.28 24.75 3.93
CA ASN A 510 2.08 25.61 3.96
C ASN A 510 2.33 27.06 3.55
N THR A 511 3.57 27.53 3.66
CA THR A 511 3.96 28.89 3.26
C THR A 511 4.81 28.94 1.99
N GLN A 512 5.44 27.82 1.63
CA GLN A 512 6.36 27.76 0.50
C GLN A 512 5.71 27.19 -0.77
N VAL A 513 4.78 26.22 -0.64
CA VAL A 513 4.16 25.59 -1.80
C VAL A 513 3.08 26.53 -2.37
N ASN A 514 3.25 26.92 -3.62
CA ASN A 514 2.23 27.64 -4.37
C ASN A 514 1.24 26.63 -4.97
N ASP A 515 0.19 26.31 -4.21
CA ASP A 515 -0.85 25.34 -4.62
C ASP A 515 -2.14 26.00 -5.14
N GLU A 516 -2.23 27.31 -5.12
CA GLU A 516 -3.41 28.08 -5.55
C GLU A 516 -4.73 27.60 -4.89
N GLY A 517 -4.65 26.97 -3.71
CA GLY A 517 -5.78 26.36 -3.02
C GLY A 517 -6.24 25.04 -3.62
N ASP A 518 -5.53 24.47 -4.59
CA ASP A 518 -5.85 23.23 -5.28
C ASP A 518 -5.14 22.03 -4.62
N PRO A 519 -5.87 21.04 -4.10
CA PRO A 519 -5.27 19.90 -3.43
C PRO A 519 -4.38 19.05 -4.35
N LEU A 520 -4.72 18.93 -5.64
CA LEU A 520 -3.91 18.16 -6.59
C LEU A 520 -2.62 18.91 -6.95
N LEU A 521 -2.69 20.25 -7.06
CA LEU A 521 -1.48 21.04 -7.27
C LEU A 521 -0.56 20.99 -6.04
N TYR A 522 -1.12 21.03 -4.82
CA TYR A 522 -0.36 20.79 -3.60
C TYR A 522 0.37 19.44 -3.65
N MET A 523 -0.37 18.36 -3.93
CA MET A 523 0.20 17.00 -3.98
C MET A 523 1.36 16.91 -4.97
N GLU A 524 1.25 17.51 -6.16
CA GLU A 524 2.29 17.53 -7.18
C GLU A 524 3.46 18.46 -6.87
N SER A 525 3.25 19.42 -5.96
CA SER A 525 4.24 20.45 -5.59
C SER A 525 4.95 20.17 -4.27
N ILE A 526 4.65 19.04 -3.62
CA ILE A 526 5.40 18.61 -2.42
C ILE A 526 6.89 18.49 -2.79
N PRO A 527 7.80 19.22 -2.10
CA PRO A 527 9.22 19.26 -2.47
C PRO A 527 9.90 17.89 -2.39
N TYR A 528 9.60 17.12 -1.37
CA TYR A 528 10.20 15.81 -1.17
C TYR A 528 9.55 14.76 -2.08
N TRP A 529 10.35 14.21 -2.99
CA TRP A 529 9.90 13.20 -3.95
C TRP A 529 9.25 11.99 -3.28
N GLU A 530 9.88 11.49 -2.24
CA GLU A 530 9.37 10.35 -1.48
C GLU A 530 7.98 10.63 -0.92
N THR A 531 7.80 11.78 -0.26
CA THR A 531 6.52 12.17 0.34
C THR A 531 5.45 12.41 -0.72
N ARG A 532 5.79 13.01 -1.86
CA ARG A 532 4.87 13.17 -2.99
C ARG A 532 4.34 11.83 -3.48
N SER A 533 5.24 10.88 -3.70
CA SER A 533 4.88 9.53 -4.10
C SER A 533 4.07 8.81 -3.02
N TYR A 534 4.45 8.98 -1.75
CA TYR A 534 3.75 8.40 -0.60
C TYR A 534 2.29 8.84 -0.54
N VAL A 535 2.03 10.14 -0.61
CA VAL A 535 0.66 10.69 -0.56
C VAL A 535 -0.21 10.12 -1.68
N ALA A 536 0.33 10.08 -2.91
CA ALA A 536 -0.39 9.53 -4.06
C ALA A 536 -0.71 8.03 -3.89
N ILE A 537 0.25 7.24 -3.41
CA ILE A 537 0.08 5.79 -3.22
C ILE A 537 -0.91 5.50 -2.09
N VAL A 538 -0.77 6.16 -0.93
CA VAL A 538 -1.66 5.92 0.22
C VAL A 538 -3.09 6.36 -0.10
N MET A 539 -3.27 7.50 -0.78
CA MET A 539 -4.58 7.96 -1.22
C MET A 539 -5.25 6.95 -2.18
N ARG A 540 -4.51 6.46 -3.18
CA ARG A 540 -5.00 5.42 -4.09
C ARG A 540 -5.33 4.13 -3.35
N ASN A 541 -4.46 3.66 -2.46
CA ASN A 541 -4.70 2.46 -1.66
C ASN A 541 -5.96 2.62 -0.79
N TYR A 542 -6.15 3.80 -0.18
CA TYR A 542 -7.33 4.09 0.61
C TYR A 542 -8.62 3.93 -0.23
N TRP A 543 -8.66 4.48 -1.45
CA TRP A 543 -9.79 4.31 -2.35
C TRP A 543 -10.03 2.85 -2.77
N MET A 544 -8.96 2.07 -2.91
CA MET A 544 -9.08 0.64 -3.20
C MET A 544 -9.70 -0.14 -2.04
N TYR A 545 -9.36 0.22 -0.79
CA TYR A 545 -9.99 -0.38 0.39
C TYR A 545 -11.46 0.05 0.54
N GLU A 546 -11.79 1.33 0.37
CA GLU A 546 -13.19 1.81 0.36
C GLU A 546 -14.02 1.05 -0.70
N ARG A 547 -13.43 0.83 -1.85
CA ARG A 547 -14.05 0.08 -2.93
C ARG A 547 -14.24 -1.39 -2.61
N GLN A 548 -13.25 -2.04 -2.00
CA GLN A 548 -13.36 -3.41 -1.53
C GLN A 548 -14.53 -3.57 -0.55
N ALA A 549 -14.75 -2.57 0.27
CA ALA A 549 -15.90 -2.51 1.18
C ALA A 549 -17.25 -2.21 0.47
N GLY A 550 -17.25 -1.92 -0.82
CA GLY A 550 -18.44 -1.51 -1.56
C GLY A 550 -18.91 -0.08 -1.23
N GLY A 551 -18.09 0.70 -0.52
CA GLY A 551 -18.35 2.07 -0.13
C GLY A 551 -18.16 3.08 -1.26
N ALA A 552 -18.81 4.24 -1.15
CA ALA A 552 -18.48 5.41 -1.94
C ALA A 552 -17.19 6.04 -1.40
N SER A 553 -16.35 6.55 -2.29
CA SER A 553 -15.14 7.26 -1.90
C SER A 553 -15.38 8.77 -1.94
N ASP A 554 -15.73 9.34 -0.78
CA ASP A 554 -16.01 10.78 -0.69
C ASP A 554 -14.74 11.61 -0.87
N SER A 555 -13.58 11.10 -0.42
CA SER A 555 -12.28 11.76 -0.65
C SER A 555 -11.90 11.80 -2.14
N ARG A 556 -12.21 10.75 -2.91
CA ARG A 556 -11.99 10.73 -4.36
C ARG A 556 -12.92 11.71 -5.07
N LYS A 557 -14.21 11.76 -4.70
CA LYS A 557 -15.17 12.75 -5.23
C LYS A 557 -14.70 14.17 -4.94
N ALA A 558 -14.27 14.45 -3.71
CA ALA A 558 -13.75 15.76 -3.32
C ALA A 558 -12.58 16.18 -4.20
N LEU A 559 -11.55 15.34 -4.33
CA LEU A 559 -10.39 15.63 -5.17
C LEU A 559 -10.76 15.79 -6.65
N ALA A 560 -11.65 14.96 -7.18
CA ALA A 560 -12.13 15.09 -8.56
C ALA A 560 -12.87 16.42 -8.81
N GLN A 561 -13.44 17.02 -7.78
CA GLN A 561 -14.11 18.32 -7.81
C GLN A 561 -13.19 19.50 -7.42
N GLY A 562 -11.89 19.25 -7.22
CA GLY A 562 -10.92 20.25 -6.76
C GLY A 562 -11.18 20.73 -5.33
N MET A 563 -11.75 19.88 -4.50
CA MET A 563 -11.97 20.14 -3.08
C MET A 563 -10.98 19.33 -2.23
N TRP A 564 -10.59 19.89 -1.09
CA TRP A 564 -9.74 19.23 -0.13
C TRP A 564 -10.56 18.22 0.69
N PRO A 565 -10.26 16.93 0.64
CA PRO A 565 -10.87 15.98 1.55
C PRO A 565 -10.32 16.19 2.96
N THR A 566 -11.21 16.14 3.96
CA THR A 566 -10.83 16.15 5.36
C THR A 566 -10.51 14.74 5.84
N PHE A 567 -9.94 14.62 7.02
CA PHE A 567 -9.70 13.33 7.66
C PHE A 567 -11.00 12.52 7.75
N PRO A 568 -11.00 11.25 7.34
CA PRO A 568 -12.19 10.43 7.42
C PRO A 568 -12.47 10.03 8.86
N GLU A 569 -13.63 10.48 9.37
CA GLU A 569 -14.17 9.95 10.60
C GLU A 569 -14.84 8.58 10.36
N LEU A 570 -15.21 7.90 11.42
CA LEU A 570 -15.93 6.62 11.31
C LEU A 570 -17.29 6.74 10.60
N SER A 571 -17.81 7.96 10.51
CA SER A 571 -19.07 8.33 9.81
C SER A 571 -18.90 8.73 8.35
N GLY A 572 -17.66 8.89 7.86
CA GLY A 572 -17.34 9.31 6.49
C GLY A 572 -16.39 10.49 6.41
N THR A 573 -16.12 10.95 5.18
CA THR A 573 -15.17 12.02 4.87
C THR A 573 -15.90 13.29 4.47
N GLY A 574 -15.56 14.42 5.12
CA GLY A 574 -15.96 15.75 4.68
C GLY A 574 -15.05 16.32 3.58
N ALA A 575 -15.41 17.47 3.04
CA ALA A 575 -14.58 18.16 2.06
C ALA A 575 -14.73 19.68 2.19
N VAL A 576 -13.63 20.41 1.95
CA VAL A 576 -13.60 21.87 1.98
C VAL A 576 -12.95 22.41 0.70
N ARG A 577 -13.39 23.59 0.26
CA ARG A 577 -12.75 24.34 -0.81
C ARG A 577 -11.91 25.46 -0.19
N LEU A 578 -10.61 25.46 -0.45
CA LEU A 578 -9.75 26.58 -0.07
C LEU A 578 -9.67 27.59 -1.22
N SER A 579 -9.64 28.88 -0.90
CA SER A 579 -9.35 29.95 -1.85
C SER A 579 -7.88 30.34 -1.75
N VAL A 580 -7.36 31.04 -2.77
CA VAL A 580 -5.96 31.55 -2.80
C VAL A 580 -5.66 32.44 -1.58
N ASN A 581 -6.70 33.02 -0.96
CA ASN A 581 -6.58 33.93 0.19
C ASN A 581 -6.78 33.23 1.55
N ASP A 582 -7.12 31.96 1.57
CA ASP A 582 -7.30 31.20 2.81
C ASP A 582 -5.95 30.61 3.25
N ALA A 583 -5.02 31.49 3.66
CA ALA A 583 -3.90 31.02 4.49
C ALA A 583 -4.49 30.39 5.76
N PRO A 584 -3.92 29.28 6.28
CA PRO A 584 -4.44 28.65 7.49
C PRO A 584 -4.50 29.71 8.58
N VAL A 585 -5.71 29.93 9.11
CA VAL A 585 -5.96 30.91 10.17
C VAL A 585 -5.07 30.53 11.35
N SER A 586 -4.06 31.33 11.62
CA SER A 586 -3.29 31.21 12.85
C SER A 586 -4.27 31.52 13.99
N VAL A 587 -4.71 30.52 14.69
CA VAL A 587 -5.37 30.70 15.98
C VAL A 587 -4.30 31.33 16.88
N ARG A 588 -4.40 32.64 17.09
CA ARG A 588 -3.60 33.32 18.11
C ARG A 588 -4.02 32.82 19.48
N PRO A 589 -3.08 32.69 20.40
CA PRO A 589 -3.27 32.11 21.71
C PRO A 589 -4.32 32.78 22.57
#